data_7c2829232149735f119747384b9b48cc
#
_entry.id   7c2829232149735f119747384b9b48cc
#
_cell.length_a   1.000
_cell.length_b   1.000
_cell.length_c   1.000
_cell.angle_alpha   90.00
_cell.angle_beta   90.00
_cell.angle_gamma   90.00
#
_symmetry.space_group_name_H-M   'P 1'
#
loop_
_entity.id
_entity.type
_entity.pdbx_description
1 polymer ?
#
loop_
_entity_poly.entity_id
_entity_poly.type
_entity_poly.pdbx_seq_one_letter_code
_entity_poly.pdbx_strand_id
1 'polypeptide(L)'
;MALSANINKYIQNSLIRGKLCKWDKLIINVYITPITANISNKEFFVSQVLSAMQNRNKVLKEHYINVHFNPVGTAAQADIIVHWVKVGRVYEGMCKYLSVIDNRINKISIDIGLPNTYGRETSDLSIYCAIMHEFGHALGLGHGVEIDDIMFVPHQKNISVPSENDVYVLKQIY
;
A
#
# COMPACT_ATOMS: atom_id res chain seq x y z
N MET A 1 -21.08 5.59 6.91
CA MET A 1 -21.52 4.18 6.86
C MET A 1 -21.26 3.52 8.20
N ALA A 2 -21.94 2.43 8.54
CA ALA A 2 -21.66 1.70 9.77
C ALA A 2 -20.48 0.74 9.55
N LEU A 3 -19.70 0.49 10.61
CA LEU A 3 -18.62 -0.49 10.56
C LEU A 3 -19.19 -1.90 10.29
N SER A 4 -18.40 -2.72 9.57
CA SER A 4 -18.76 -4.11 9.31
C SER A 4 -18.91 -4.92 10.61
N ALA A 5 -19.88 -5.85 10.64
CA ALA A 5 -19.97 -6.86 11.69
C ALA A 5 -18.70 -7.74 11.79
N ASN A 6 -17.91 -7.80 10.72
CA ASN A 6 -16.67 -8.57 10.64
C ASN A 6 -15.41 -7.76 10.96
N ILE A 7 -15.54 -6.54 11.50
CA ILE A 7 -14.42 -5.65 11.76
C ILE A 7 -13.32 -6.28 12.64
N ASN A 8 -13.70 -7.12 13.61
CA ASN A 8 -12.76 -7.85 14.45
C ASN A 8 -11.89 -8.82 13.62
N LYS A 9 -12.46 -9.43 12.56
CA LYS A 9 -11.70 -10.29 11.64
C LYS A 9 -10.70 -9.46 10.85
N TYR A 10 -11.06 -8.23 10.45
CA TYR A 10 -10.12 -7.34 9.76
C TYR A 10 -8.95 -6.97 10.70
N ILE A 11 -9.20 -6.66 11.97
CA ILE A 11 -8.15 -6.42 12.97
C ILE A 11 -7.25 -7.66 13.09
N GLN A 12 -7.82 -8.87 13.18
CA GLN A 12 -7.04 -10.11 13.23
C GLN A 12 -6.18 -10.31 11.98
N ASN A 13 -6.70 -10.02 10.79
CA ASN A 13 -5.94 -10.07 9.54
C ASN A 13 -4.77 -9.09 9.52
N SER A 14 -4.85 -8.00 10.29
CA SER A 14 -3.82 -6.95 10.38
C SER A 14 -2.73 -7.28 11.41
N LEU A 15 -2.80 -8.41 12.10
CA LEU A 15 -1.76 -8.80 13.05
C LEU A 15 -0.51 -9.31 12.33
N ILE A 16 0.62 -8.66 12.59
CA ILE A 16 1.94 -9.13 12.17
C ILE A 16 2.57 -9.86 13.37
N ARG A 17 2.80 -11.17 13.24
CA ARG A 17 3.27 -12.03 14.34
C ARG A 17 2.41 -11.90 15.61
N GLY A 18 1.07 -11.82 15.42
CA GLY A 18 0.10 -11.77 16.51
C GLY A 18 -0.09 -10.41 17.17
N LYS A 19 0.48 -9.34 16.62
CA LYS A 19 0.35 -7.98 17.15
C LYS A 19 0.10 -6.95 16.06
N LEU A 20 -0.64 -5.88 16.39
CA LEU A 20 -0.71 -4.71 15.53
C LEU A 20 0.66 -4.02 15.54
N CYS A 21 1.19 -3.73 14.35
CA CYS A 21 2.49 -3.10 14.15
C CYS A 21 2.33 -1.77 13.45
N LYS A 22 3.14 -0.78 13.87
CA LYS A 22 3.11 0.58 13.31
C LYS A 22 4.52 1.14 13.07
N TRP A 23 4.60 2.22 12.34
CA TRP A 23 5.80 3.04 12.30
C TRP A 23 5.93 3.86 13.58
N ASP A 24 7.12 3.91 14.15
CA ASP A 24 7.45 4.74 15.33
C ASP A 24 8.10 6.07 14.88
N LYS A 25 7.54 6.67 13.84
CA LYS A 25 7.99 7.94 13.25
C LYS A 25 6.83 8.60 12.52
N LEU A 26 6.90 9.92 12.39
CA LEU A 26 5.89 10.72 11.69
C LEU A 26 6.07 10.70 10.18
N ILE A 27 7.30 10.60 9.70
CA ILE A 27 7.67 10.67 8.28
C ILE A 27 8.20 9.32 7.85
N ILE A 28 7.53 8.71 6.89
CA ILE A 28 7.93 7.46 6.25
C ILE A 28 8.54 7.81 4.89
N ASN A 29 9.85 7.68 4.77
CA ASN A 29 10.57 7.99 3.55
C ASN A 29 10.41 6.87 2.51
N VAL A 30 10.01 7.22 1.29
CA VAL A 30 9.74 6.29 0.19
C VAL A 30 10.67 6.58 -0.98
N TYR A 31 11.47 5.61 -1.36
CA TYR A 31 12.26 5.65 -2.58
C TYR A 31 11.62 4.80 -3.67
N ILE A 32 11.39 5.41 -4.84
CA ILE A 32 10.87 4.72 -6.02
C ILE A 32 12.04 4.42 -6.94
N THR A 33 12.33 3.14 -7.16
CA THR A 33 13.45 2.74 -8.03
C THR A 33 13.18 3.14 -9.48
N PRO A 34 14.22 3.43 -10.27
CA PRO A 34 14.05 3.66 -11.70
C PRO A 34 13.48 2.43 -12.42
N ILE A 35 12.58 2.63 -13.38
CA ILE A 35 12.06 1.57 -14.24
C ILE A 35 13.11 1.24 -15.31
N THR A 36 13.75 0.07 -15.17
CA THR A 36 14.74 -0.42 -16.13
C THR A 36 14.12 -1.20 -17.29
N ALA A 37 12.88 -1.69 -17.12
CA ALA A 37 12.16 -2.41 -18.16
C ALA A 37 11.93 -1.53 -19.39
N ASN A 38 11.97 -2.14 -20.59
CA ASN A 38 11.65 -1.45 -21.84
C ASN A 38 10.12 -1.41 -22.02
N ILE A 39 9.50 -0.42 -21.40
CA ILE A 39 8.07 -0.12 -21.49
C ILE A 39 7.87 1.35 -21.84
N SER A 40 6.76 1.65 -22.50
CA SER A 40 6.29 3.03 -22.71
C SER A 40 5.73 3.62 -21.42
N ASN A 41 5.68 4.95 -21.36
CA ASN A 41 5.03 5.71 -20.26
C ASN A 41 5.55 5.41 -18.85
N LYS A 42 6.88 5.29 -18.67
CA LYS A 42 7.49 5.06 -17.35
C LYS A 42 7.09 6.11 -16.32
N GLU A 43 7.01 7.36 -16.75
CA GLU A 43 6.60 8.50 -15.92
C GLU A 43 5.18 8.34 -15.39
N PHE A 44 4.30 7.74 -16.17
CA PHE A 44 2.93 7.41 -15.73
C PHE A 44 2.95 6.49 -14.51
N PHE A 45 3.70 5.38 -14.52
CA PHE A 45 3.76 4.46 -13.39
C PHE A 45 4.32 5.11 -12.13
N VAL A 46 5.38 5.92 -12.27
CA VAL A 46 5.94 6.69 -11.15
C VAL A 46 4.91 7.67 -10.61
N SER A 47 4.17 8.37 -11.48
CA SER A 47 3.13 9.30 -11.06
C SER A 47 1.97 8.63 -10.31
N GLN A 48 1.61 7.38 -10.65
CA GLN A 48 0.61 6.59 -9.91
C GLN A 48 1.05 6.32 -8.47
N VAL A 49 2.33 6.00 -8.24
CA VAL A 49 2.87 5.82 -6.88
C VAL A 49 2.81 7.13 -6.10
N LEU A 50 3.26 8.23 -6.70
CA LEU A 50 3.22 9.54 -6.04
C LEU A 50 1.78 9.99 -5.72
N SER A 51 0.84 9.77 -6.64
CA SER A 51 -0.58 10.06 -6.42
C SER A 51 -1.18 9.22 -5.30
N ALA A 52 -0.84 7.93 -5.23
CA ALA A 52 -1.29 7.05 -4.16
C ALA A 52 -0.74 7.50 -2.80
N MET A 53 0.53 7.89 -2.71
CA MET A 53 1.12 8.47 -1.49
C MET A 53 0.38 9.74 -1.05
N GLN A 54 0.11 10.66 -1.99
CA GLN A 54 -0.62 11.91 -1.70
C GLN A 54 -2.03 11.63 -1.19
N ASN A 55 -2.76 10.70 -1.83
CA ASN A 55 -4.12 10.35 -1.42
C ASN A 55 -4.14 9.62 -0.07
N ARG A 56 -3.19 8.72 0.20
CA ARG A 56 -3.04 8.13 1.54
C ARG A 56 -2.75 9.21 2.59
N ASN A 57 -1.82 10.11 2.32
CA ASN A 57 -1.49 11.22 3.23
C ASN A 57 -2.70 12.11 3.51
N LYS A 58 -3.55 12.39 2.49
CA LYS A 58 -4.79 13.13 2.68
C LYS A 58 -5.72 12.41 3.65
N VAL A 59 -5.99 11.12 3.43
CA VAL A 59 -6.86 10.31 4.31
C VAL A 59 -6.30 10.25 5.73
N LEU A 60 -4.99 10.00 5.90
CA LEU A 60 -4.35 9.97 7.22
C LEU A 60 -4.55 11.29 7.97
N LYS A 61 -4.34 12.42 7.30
CA LYS A 61 -4.53 13.77 7.86
C LYS A 61 -6.00 14.03 8.23
N GLU A 62 -6.95 13.69 7.37
CA GLU A 62 -8.39 13.89 7.60
C GLU A 62 -8.89 13.09 8.81
N HIS A 63 -8.24 11.97 9.11
CA HIS A 63 -8.61 11.12 10.24
C HIS A 63 -7.69 11.26 11.46
N TYR A 64 -6.83 12.30 11.49
CA TYR A 64 -5.92 12.62 12.59
C TYR A 64 -4.90 11.51 12.91
N ILE A 65 -4.51 10.73 11.90
CA ILE A 65 -3.44 9.73 12.00
C ILE A 65 -2.13 10.43 11.64
N ASN A 66 -1.27 10.59 12.65
CA ASN A 66 -0.10 11.45 12.56
C ASN A 66 1.13 10.73 11.97
N VAL A 67 0.98 10.24 10.74
CA VAL A 67 2.05 9.64 9.94
C VAL A 67 1.83 10.00 8.48
N HIS A 68 2.90 10.18 7.69
CA HIS A 68 2.78 10.45 6.26
C HIS A 68 3.96 9.93 5.45
N PHE A 69 3.72 9.63 4.20
CA PHE A 69 4.72 9.23 3.23
C PHE A 69 5.42 10.45 2.63
N ASN A 70 6.73 10.38 2.51
CA ASN A 70 7.57 11.42 1.93
C ASN A 70 8.49 10.82 0.85
N PRO A 71 8.43 11.26 -0.42
CA PRO A 71 9.32 10.77 -1.44
C PRO A 71 10.75 11.25 -1.20
N VAL A 72 11.74 10.35 -1.38
CA VAL A 72 13.17 10.64 -1.23
C VAL A 72 13.96 10.25 -2.49
N GLY A 73 15.12 10.88 -2.67
CA GLY A 73 15.93 10.72 -3.88
C GLY A 73 16.82 9.48 -3.91
N THR A 74 17.04 8.79 -2.77
CA THR A 74 17.97 7.67 -2.69
C THR A 74 17.46 6.54 -1.81
N ALA A 75 17.86 5.30 -2.12
CA ALA A 75 17.52 4.12 -1.34
C ALA A 75 18.10 4.16 0.09
N ALA A 76 19.22 4.86 0.30
CA ALA A 76 19.85 4.99 1.62
C ALA A 76 18.98 5.79 2.61
N GLN A 77 18.16 6.72 2.11
CA GLN A 77 17.26 7.55 2.91
C GLN A 77 15.91 6.87 3.18
N ALA A 78 15.61 5.78 2.46
CA ALA A 78 14.27 5.22 2.42
C ALA A 78 13.97 4.28 3.58
N ASP A 79 12.75 4.34 4.07
CA ASP A 79 12.10 3.35 4.93
C ASP A 79 11.36 2.30 4.09
N ILE A 80 10.80 2.75 2.97
CA ILE A 80 10.12 1.92 1.97
C ILE A 80 10.85 2.05 0.64
N ILE A 81 11.12 0.91 -0.01
CA ILE A 81 11.64 0.89 -1.37
C ILE A 81 10.59 0.26 -2.29
N VAL A 82 10.17 1.03 -3.28
CA VAL A 82 9.25 0.56 -4.33
C VAL A 82 10.06 0.03 -5.50
N HIS A 83 9.85 -1.23 -5.82
CA HIS A 83 10.45 -1.92 -6.95
C HIS A 83 9.42 -2.20 -8.05
N TRP A 84 9.89 -2.24 -9.28
CA TRP A 84 9.11 -2.59 -10.44
C TRP A 84 9.43 -4.02 -10.87
N VAL A 85 8.41 -4.86 -10.93
CA VAL A 85 8.56 -6.27 -11.30
C VAL A 85 7.74 -6.58 -12.55
N LYS A 86 8.23 -7.51 -13.36
CA LYS A 86 7.41 -8.04 -14.45
C LYS A 86 6.31 -8.88 -13.83
N VAL A 87 5.05 -8.55 -14.13
CA VAL A 87 3.92 -9.35 -13.65
C VAL A 87 4.02 -10.74 -14.22
N GLY A 88 4.31 -11.71 -13.36
CA GLY A 88 3.94 -13.08 -13.58
C GLY A 88 2.40 -13.21 -13.43
N ARG A 89 1.82 -14.39 -13.68
CA ARG A 89 0.36 -14.60 -13.68
C ARG A 89 -0.34 -14.43 -12.32
N VAL A 90 0.34 -14.01 -11.24
CA VAL A 90 -0.11 -14.28 -9.87
C VAL A 90 -0.46 -13.04 -9.03
N TYR A 91 0.19 -11.88 -9.18
CA TYR A 91 -0.12 -10.69 -8.36
C TYR A 91 0.23 -9.38 -9.05
N GLU A 92 -0.55 -8.33 -8.75
CA GLU A 92 -0.37 -6.97 -9.26
C GLU A 92 0.55 -6.13 -8.37
N GLY A 93 0.69 -6.50 -7.09
CA GLY A 93 1.58 -5.89 -6.12
C GLY A 93 1.92 -6.84 -4.97
N MET A 94 2.95 -6.51 -4.20
CA MET A 94 3.32 -7.23 -2.98
C MET A 94 4.09 -6.35 -2.02
N CYS A 95 3.57 -6.18 -0.82
CA CYS A 95 4.26 -5.54 0.30
C CYS A 95 4.98 -6.59 1.16
N LYS A 96 6.26 -6.38 1.43
CA LYS A 96 7.11 -7.27 2.23
C LYS A 96 7.70 -6.52 3.42
N TYR A 97 7.43 -6.98 4.62
CA TYR A 97 8.05 -6.46 5.85
C TYR A 97 9.47 -7.01 5.96
N LEU A 98 10.48 -6.19 5.71
CA LEU A 98 11.89 -6.57 5.80
C LEU A 98 12.41 -6.50 7.24
N SER A 99 11.87 -5.59 8.04
CA SER A 99 12.24 -5.44 9.45
C SER A 99 11.03 -4.97 10.27
N VAL A 100 10.67 -5.79 11.28
CA VAL A 100 9.69 -5.46 12.32
C VAL A 100 10.30 -5.86 13.66
N ILE A 101 10.50 -4.89 14.56
CA ILE A 101 11.12 -5.06 15.87
C ILE A 101 10.20 -4.41 16.91
N ASP A 102 9.86 -5.12 17.97
CA ASP A 102 9.02 -4.62 19.09
C ASP A 102 7.71 -3.96 18.62
N ASN A 103 7.01 -4.60 17.67
CA ASN A 103 5.79 -4.10 17.03
C ASN A 103 5.98 -2.80 16.23
N ARG A 104 7.21 -2.44 15.92
CA ARG A 104 7.56 -1.29 15.09
C ARG A 104 7.99 -1.75 13.71
N ILE A 105 7.35 -1.21 12.70
CA ILE A 105 7.76 -1.39 11.31
C ILE A 105 8.98 -0.48 11.08
N ASN A 106 10.08 -1.06 10.57
CA ASN A 106 11.31 -0.31 10.35
C ASN A 106 11.72 -0.28 8.87
N LYS A 107 11.39 -1.32 8.10
CA LYS A 107 11.76 -1.39 6.69
C LYS A 107 10.77 -2.24 5.91
N ILE A 108 10.39 -1.73 4.74
CA ILE A 108 9.46 -2.40 3.81
C ILE A 108 10.02 -2.37 2.39
N SER A 109 9.74 -3.42 1.62
CA SER A 109 9.84 -3.45 0.17
C SER A 109 8.44 -3.61 -0.41
N ILE A 110 8.11 -2.80 -1.42
CA ILE A 110 6.88 -2.93 -2.20
C ILE A 110 7.27 -3.27 -3.64
N ASP A 111 6.80 -4.40 -4.13
CA ASP A 111 6.91 -4.77 -5.54
C ASP A 111 5.62 -4.37 -6.26
N ILE A 112 5.72 -3.58 -7.33
CA ILE A 112 4.60 -3.18 -8.20
C ILE A 112 4.79 -3.83 -9.56
N GLY A 113 3.75 -4.52 -10.01
CA GLY A 113 3.72 -5.20 -11.29
C GLY A 113 3.61 -4.22 -12.45
N LEU A 114 4.54 -4.30 -13.40
CA LEU A 114 4.44 -3.61 -14.68
C LEU A 114 3.62 -4.46 -15.67
N PRO A 115 2.81 -3.87 -16.54
CA PRO A 115 2.08 -4.61 -17.55
C PRO A 115 3.04 -5.45 -18.40
N ASN A 116 2.66 -6.68 -18.63
CA ASN A 116 3.44 -7.58 -19.46
C ASN A 116 3.28 -7.19 -20.93
N THR A 117 4.36 -7.28 -21.70
CA THR A 117 4.36 -7.14 -23.17
C THR A 117 3.44 -8.14 -23.89
N TYR A 118 2.86 -9.09 -23.19
CA TYR A 118 1.93 -10.12 -23.70
C TYR A 118 0.46 -9.78 -23.49
N GLY A 119 0.06 -8.49 -23.55
CA GLY A 119 -1.31 -8.12 -23.87
C GLY A 119 -2.37 -8.26 -22.78
N ARG A 120 -2.04 -8.28 -21.49
CA ARG A 120 -3.02 -7.88 -20.47
C ARG A 120 -3.03 -6.37 -20.35
N GLU A 121 -4.04 -5.76 -20.94
CA GLU A 121 -4.41 -4.38 -20.61
C GLU A 121 -4.82 -4.33 -19.12
N THR A 122 -3.86 -4.00 -18.26
CA THR A 122 -4.21 -3.53 -16.92
C THR A 122 -4.71 -2.10 -17.11
N SER A 123 -5.94 -1.82 -16.72
CA SER A 123 -6.44 -0.46 -16.75
C SER A 123 -5.60 0.40 -15.77
N ASP A 124 -5.42 1.67 -16.11
CA ASP A 124 -4.70 2.63 -15.25
C ASP A 124 -5.26 2.64 -13.83
N LEU A 125 -6.57 2.51 -13.69
CA LEU A 125 -7.25 2.43 -12.42
C LEU A 125 -6.89 1.15 -11.63
N SER A 126 -6.73 0.01 -12.31
CA SER A 126 -6.34 -1.25 -11.66
C SER A 126 -4.94 -1.16 -11.05
N ILE A 127 -4.00 -0.53 -11.76
CA ILE A 127 -2.62 -0.30 -11.26
C ILE A 127 -2.67 0.61 -10.03
N TYR A 128 -3.42 1.71 -10.11
CA TYR A 128 -3.58 2.63 -9.00
C TYR A 128 -4.19 1.97 -7.77
N CYS A 129 -5.24 1.15 -7.94
CA CYS A 129 -5.87 0.41 -6.84
C CYS A 129 -4.89 -0.58 -6.18
N ALA A 130 -4.08 -1.30 -6.99
CA ALA A 130 -3.05 -2.19 -6.47
C ALA A 130 -2.00 -1.42 -5.66
N ILE A 131 -1.51 -0.27 -6.16
CA ILE A 131 -0.56 0.57 -5.42
C ILE A 131 -1.18 1.06 -4.11
N MET A 132 -2.43 1.54 -4.13
CA MET A 132 -3.14 1.97 -2.92
C MET A 132 -3.28 0.83 -1.90
N HIS A 133 -3.53 -0.41 -2.34
CA HIS A 133 -3.59 -1.60 -1.50
C HIS A 133 -2.23 -1.86 -0.84
N GLU A 134 -1.13 -1.89 -1.61
CA GLU A 134 0.21 -2.15 -1.06
C GLU A 134 0.66 -1.08 -0.06
N PHE A 135 0.30 0.18 -0.30
CA PHE A 135 0.53 1.25 0.68
C PHE A 135 -0.36 1.12 1.94
N GLY A 136 -1.49 0.42 1.86
CA GLY A 136 -2.27 0.02 3.03
C GLY A 136 -1.52 -0.99 3.90
N HIS A 137 -0.95 -2.02 3.28
CA HIS A 137 -0.06 -2.96 3.98
C HIS A 137 1.15 -2.25 4.59
N ALA A 138 1.72 -1.28 3.88
CA ALA A 138 2.83 -0.49 4.40
C ALA A 138 2.49 0.31 5.67
N LEU A 139 1.21 0.60 5.92
CA LEU A 139 0.72 1.21 7.16
C LEU A 139 0.36 0.18 8.25
N GLY A 140 0.51 -1.11 7.99
CA GLY A 140 0.19 -2.18 8.93
C GLY A 140 -1.19 -2.82 8.74
N LEU A 141 -1.98 -2.42 7.73
CA LEU A 141 -3.25 -3.05 7.43
C LEU A 141 -3.05 -4.47 6.88
N GLY A 142 -3.87 -5.40 7.32
CA GLY A 142 -4.06 -6.70 6.69
C GLY A 142 -5.12 -6.66 5.59
N HIS A 143 -5.56 -7.83 5.11
CA HIS A 143 -6.63 -7.88 4.13
C HIS A 143 -7.99 -7.53 4.74
N GLY A 144 -8.73 -6.70 4.04
CA GLY A 144 -10.08 -6.28 4.38
C GLY A 144 -11.10 -7.43 4.35
N VAL A 145 -12.29 -7.18 4.81
CA VAL A 145 -13.35 -8.19 4.98
C VAL A 145 -14.59 -7.92 4.14
N GLU A 146 -14.76 -6.70 3.66
CA GLU A 146 -15.86 -6.30 2.80
C GLU A 146 -15.36 -5.92 1.40
N ILE A 147 -16.21 -6.12 0.40
CA ILE A 147 -15.84 -5.88 -1.01
C ILE A 147 -15.49 -4.41 -1.28
N ASP A 148 -15.99 -3.49 -0.46
CA ASP A 148 -15.73 -2.05 -0.57
C ASP A 148 -14.44 -1.63 0.16
N ASP A 149 -13.80 -2.52 0.91
CA ASP A 149 -12.51 -2.24 1.51
C ASP A 149 -11.42 -2.23 0.44
N ILE A 150 -10.55 -1.19 0.43
CA ILE A 150 -9.44 -1.17 -0.52
C ILE A 150 -8.45 -2.32 -0.26
N MET A 151 -8.46 -2.84 0.98
CA MET A 151 -7.64 -3.98 1.38
C MET A 151 -8.32 -5.33 1.12
N PHE A 152 -9.49 -5.39 0.47
CA PHE A 152 -10.16 -6.65 0.12
C PHE A 152 -9.40 -7.43 -0.96
N VAL A 153 -9.43 -8.77 -0.88
CA VAL A 153 -8.82 -9.67 -1.88
C VAL A 153 -9.88 -10.65 -2.38
N PRO A 154 -10.02 -10.83 -3.71
CA PRO A 154 -9.22 -10.26 -4.80
C PRO A 154 -9.44 -8.75 -4.97
N HIS A 155 -8.41 -8.02 -5.44
CA HIS A 155 -8.46 -6.57 -5.62
C HIS A 155 -9.65 -6.15 -6.46
N GLN A 156 -10.38 -5.15 -5.99
CA GLN A 156 -11.46 -4.52 -6.73
C GLN A 156 -10.88 -3.43 -7.63
N LYS A 157 -11.11 -3.52 -8.93
CA LYS A 157 -10.51 -2.62 -9.92
C LYS A 157 -11.06 -1.19 -9.90
N ASN A 158 -12.11 -0.94 -9.15
CA ASN A 158 -12.81 0.33 -9.05
C ASN A 158 -12.78 0.95 -7.65
N ILE A 159 -12.16 0.30 -6.67
CA ILE A 159 -12.03 0.83 -5.31
C ILE A 159 -10.68 1.52 -5.17
N SER A 160 -10.70 2.85 -5.14
CA SER A 160 -9.50 3.70 -5.12
C SER A 160 -9.36 4.54 -3.85
N VAL A 161 -10.32 4.41 -2.93
CA VAL A 161 -10.36 5.18 -1.67
C VAL A 161 -10.53 4.21 -0.51
N PRO A 162 -9.81 4.38 0.61
CA PRO A 162 -10.00 3.59 1.81
C PRO A 162 -11.45 3.66 2.31
N SER A 163 -11.99 2.51 2.73
CA SER A 163 -13.30 2.41 3.37
C SER A 163 -13.28 2.92 4.82
N GLU A 164 -14.44 3.04 5.44
CA GLU A 164 -14.54 3.31 6.88
C GLU A 164 -13.92 2.20 7.73
N ASN A 165 -13.99 0.95 7.27
CA ASN A 165 -13.34 -0.19 7.92
C ASN A 165 -11.80 -0.05 7.87
N ASP A 166 -11.25 0.30 6.69
CA ASP A 166 -9.80 0.53 6.53
C ASP A 166 -9.31 1.63 7.49
N VAL A 167 -10.06 2.74 7.55
CA VAL A 167 -9.74 3.86 8.44
C VAL A 167 -9.88 3.48 9.92
N TYR A 168 -10.93 2.72 10.26
CA TYR A 168 -11.11 2.27 11.64
C TYR A 168 -9.95 1.41 12.11
N VAL A 169 -9.52 0.44 11.28
CA VAL A 169 -8.37 -0.43 11.63
C VAL A 169 -7.07 0.38 11.71
N LEU A 170 -6.85 1.36 10.82
CA LEU A 170 -5.71 2.27 10.94
C LEU A 170 -5.70 3.01 12.28
N LYS A 171 -6.86 3.47 12.78
CA LYS A 171 -6.97 4.12 14.10
C LYS A 171 -6.71 3.17 15.28
N GLN A 172 -6.81 1.85 15.09
CA GLN A 172 -6.40 0.87 16.11
C GLN A 172 -4.89 0.62 16.09
N ILE A 173 -4.24 0.85 14.94
CA ILE A 173 -2.80 0.69 14.76
C ILE A 173 -2.03 1.90 15.30
N TYR A 174 -2.53 3.12 15.07
CA TYR A 174 -1.87 4.40 15.38
C TYR A 174 -2.50 5.14 16.55
#